data_f81ca618640eac166819453f3479bdcd
#
_entry.id   f81ca618640eac166819453f3479bdcd
#
_cell.length_a   1.000
_cell.length_b   1.000
_cell.length_c   1.000
_cell.angle_alpha   90.00
_cell.angle_beta   90.00
_cell.angle_gamma   90.00
#
_symmetry.space_group_name_H-M   'P 1'
#
loop_
_entity.id
_entity.type
_entity.pdbx_description
1 polymer ?
#
loop_
_entity_poly.entity_id
_entity_poly.type
_entity_poly.pdbx_seq_one_letter_code
_entity_poly.pdbx_strand_id
1 'polypeptide(L)'
;MIKLVIFDLDGVLYDSKEIHYESLNLALKNIDSKYIISLEEHLNIFDGLPTSRKLELLTELKQLPENKHKEIWKNKQEYTSGLLSKIKEDKQLINIIKEIKNKGIKVACCSNSIKSTVDQILERLEVKDLFDITLSNNDVLNPKPHPEIYWKAMLDLNSLPSETIIIEDSAVGRLGASQSGANTYFVDSRENLDENFINNLFNLNIKQDELNTYKNNKLNVLIPMAGAGSRFAEQGYVFPKPLIEIKGSPMIEVVVKNLNIDANYIFIVQKEHIEKYNIDKMLKLIKSGS
;
A
#
# COMPACT_ATOMS: atom_id res chain seq x y z
N MET A 1 -7.56 -18.75 5.60
CA MET A 1 -8.90 -18.14 5.80
C MET A 1 -8.71 -16.64 5.95
N ILE A 2 -9.51 -15.81 5.27
CA ILE A 2 -9.42 -14.35 5.36
C ILE A 2 -9.86 -13.87 6.73
N LYS A 3 -9.08 -12.96 7.33
CA LYS A 3 -9.32 -12.35 8.64
C LYS A 3 -9.44 -10.83 8.58
N LEU A 4 -8.96 -10.21 7.48
CA LEU A 4 -8.94 -8.76 7.30
C LEU A 4 -9.31 -8.38 5.86
N VAL A 5 -10.19 -7.41 5.73
CA VAL A 5 -10.47 -6.71 4.48
C VAL A 5 -10.09 -5.24 4.66
N ILE A 6 -9.20 -4.74 3.80
CA ILE A 6 -8.77 -3.35 3.77
C ILE A 6 -9.38 -2.68 2.55
N PHE A 7 -10.10 -1.60 2.77
CA PHE A 7 -10.65 -0.76 1.71
C PHE A 7 -9.79 0.49 1.52
N ASP A 8 -9.49 0.85 0.29
CA ASP A 8 -9.20 2.24 0.00
C ASP A 8 -10.46 3.09 0.18
N LEU A 9 -10.30 4.40 0.26
CA LEU A 9 -11.39 5.36 0.43
C LEU A 9 -11.86 5.93 -0.91
N ASP A 10 -10.93 6.58 -1.61
CA ASP A 10 -11.20 7.44 -2.77
C ASP A 10 -11.39 6.60 -4.04
N GLY A 11 -12.60 6.48 -4.55
CA GLY A 11 -12.96 5.62 -5.69
C GLY A 11 -13.42 4.21 -5.29
N VAL A 12 -13.20 3.79 -4.03
CA VAL A 12 -13.66 2.50 -3.48
C VAL A 12 -14.87 2.67 -2.57
N LEU A 13 -14.72 3.36 -1.43
CA LEU A 13 -15.84 3.60 -0.51
C LEU A 13 -16.69 4.78 -0.94
N TYR A 14 -16.08 5.76 -1.57
CA TYR A 14 -16.73 6.96 -2.09
C TYR A 14 -16.00 7.49 -3.32
N ASP A 15 -16.74 7.87 -4.36
CA ASP A 15 -16.13 8.52 -5.53
C ASP A 15 -15.88 10.00 -5.24
N SER A 16 -14.69 10.28 -4.75
CA SER A 16 -14.23 11.63 -4.35
C SER A 16 -13.36 12.30 -5.42
N LYS A 17 -13.13 11.65 -6.58
CA LYS A 17 -12.22 12.15 -7.62
C LYS A 17 -12.61 13.56 -8.09
N GLU A 18 -13.91 13.76 -8.34
CA GLU A 18 -14.42 15.07 -8.74
C GLU A 18 -14.23 16.14 -7.65
N ILE A 19 -14.47 15.78 -6.39
CA ILE A 19 -14.26 16.67 -5.24
C ILE A 19 -12.79 17.08 -5.13
N HIS A 20 -11.87 16.13 -5.28
CA HIS A 20 -10.44 16.41 -5.23
C HIS A 20 -9.96 17.24 -6.41
N TYR A 21 -10.51 17.02 -7.60
CA TYR A 21 -10.27 17.83 -8.79
C TYR A 21 -10.77 19.26 -8.60
N GLU A 22 -12.04 19.42 -8.22
CA GLU A 22 -12.68 20.72 -8.05
C GLU A 22 -11.99 21.54 -6.96
N SER A 23 -11.76 20.95 -5.78
CA SER A 23 -11.12 21.62 -4.65
C SER A 23 -9.70 22.09 -4.96
N LEU A 24 -8.92 21.26 -5.70
CA LEU A 24 -7.57 21.65 -6.11
C LEU A 24 -7.62 22.81 -7.09
N ASN A 25 -8.47 22.75 -8.11
CA ASN A 25 -8.60 23.82 -9.09
C ASN A 25 -9.12 25.13 -8.50
N LEU A 26 -10.04 25.08 -7.54
CA LEU A 26 -10.46 26.27 -6.79
C LEU A 26 -9.27 26.89 -6.04
N ALA A 27 -8.45 26.09 -5.39
CA ALA A 27 -7.28 26.57 -4.68
C ALA A 27 -6.19 27.13 -5.63
N LEU A 28 -5.96 26.48 -6.79
CA LEU A 28 -5.03 26.97 -7.81
C LEU A 28 -5.51 28.27 -8.45
N LYS A 29 -6.81 28.38 -8.74
CA LYS A 29 -7.43 29.57 -9.33
C LYS A 29 -7.24 30.81 -8.45
N ASN A 30 -7.23 30.67 -7.14
CA ASN A 30 -6.98 31.77 -6.22
C ASN A 30 -5.55 32.35 -6.35
N ILE A 31 -4.61 31.56 -6.85
CA ILE A 31 -3.24 32.02 -7.09
C ILE A 31 -3.13 32.63 -8.49
N ASP A 32 -3.46 31.83 -9.52
CA ASP A 32 -3.51 32.27 -10.91
C ASP A 32 -4.22 31.20 -11.74
N SER A 33 -5.10 31.62 -12.65
CA SER A 33 -5.86 30.71 -13.54
C SER A 33 -4.96 29.86 -14.46
N LYS A 34 -3.73 30.27 -14.73
CA LYS A 34 -2.78 29.50 -15.56
C LYS A 34 -2.37 28.16 -14.92
N TYR A 35 -2.54 28.00 -13.59
CA TYR A 35 -2.21 26.74 -12.88
C TYR A 35 -3.35 25.74 -12.86
N ILE A 36 -4.54 26.12 -13.30
CA ILE A 36 -5.69 25.20 -13.40
C ILE A 36 -5.29 23.99 -14.25
N ILE A 37 -5.70 22.81 -13.78
CA ILE A 37 -5.49 21.53 -14.48
C ILE A 37 -6.79 21.07 -15.14
N SER A 38 -6.68 20.41 -16.28
CA SER A 38 -7.83 19.76 -16.93
C SER A 38 -8.22 18.49 -16.17
N LEU A 39 -9.42 17.98 -16.41
CA LEU A 39 -9.85 16.69 -15.86
C LEU A 39 -8.95 15.55 -16.35
N GLU A 40 -8.53 15.60 -17.60
CA GLU A 40 -7.61 14.62 -18.19
C GLU A 40 -6.24 14.65 -17.50
N GLU A 41 -5.66 15.83 -17.26
CA GLU A 41 -4.43 15.97 -16.47
C GLU A 41 -4.61 15.42 -15.06
N HIS A 42 -5.76 15.70 -14.42
CA HIS A 42 -6.07 15.21 -13.08
C HIS A 42 -6.05 13.69 -13.04
N LEU A 43 -6.79 13.03 -13.92
CA LEU A 43 -6.93 11.57 -13.94
C LEU A 43 -5.63 10.84 -14.33
N ASN A 44 -4.86 11.41 -15.27
CA ASN A 44 -3.68 10.74 -15.81
C ASN A 44 -2.40 10.98 -14.98
N ILE A 45 -2.30 12.13 -14.27
CA ILE A 45 -1.04 12.56 -13.63
C ILE A 45 -1.19 12.64 -12.11
N PHE A 46 -2.34 13.11 -11.63
CA PHE A 46 -2.50 13.52 -10.23
C PHE A 46 -3.37 12.59 -9.40
N ASP A 47 -4.16 11.71 -10.02
CA ASP A 47 -5.08 10.84 -9.29
C ASP A 47 -4.35 9.90 -8.31
N GLY A 48 -4.94 9.69 -7.13
CA GLY A 48 -4.36 8.85 -6.07
C GLY A 48 -3.13 9.43 -5.34
N LEU A 49 -2.56 10.57 -5.80
CA LEU A 49 -1.39 11.18 -5.16
C LEU A 49 -1.77 12.08 -3.97
N PRO A 50 -0.94 12.14 -2.92
CA PRO A 50 -1.07 13.14 -1.86
C PRO A 50 -0.98 14.57 -2.42
N THR A 51 -1.68 15.53 -1.80
CA THR A 51 -1.70 16.93 -2.26
C THR A 51 -0.30 17.54 -2.33
N SER A 52 0.60 17.23 -1.40
CA SER A 52 1.99 17.69 -1.42
C SER A 52 2.69 17.29 -2.72
N ARG A 53 2.57 16.00 -3.11
CA ARG A 53 3.19 15.51 -4.35
C ARG A 53 2.56 16.13 -5.60
N LYS A 54 1.24 16.39 -5.58
CA LYS A 54 0.57 17.12 -6.68
C LYS A 54 1.14 18.52 -6.86
N LEU A 55 1.41 19.24 -5.77
CA LEU A 55 1.98 20.60 -5.82
C LEU A 55 3.44 20.60 -6.30
N GLU A 56 4.25 19.62 -5.90
CA GLU A 56 5.61 19.43 -6.43
C GLU A 56 5.59 19.25 -7.96
N LEU A 57 4.73 18.33 -8.44
CA LEU A 57 4.55 18.10 -9.87
C LEU A 57 4.07 19.35 -10.61
N LEU A 58 3.19 20.16 -10.02
CA LEU A 58 2.74 21.42 -10.60
C LEU A 58 3.89 22.44 -10.68
N THR A 59 4.83 22.42 -9.73
CA THR A 59 6.05 23.23 -9.82
C THR A 59 6.92 22.78 -10.99
N GLU A 60 7.12 21.48 -11.15
CA GLU A 60 7.90 20.91 -12.25
C GLU A 60 7.26 21.19 -13.63
N LEU A 61 5.92 20.98 -13.74
CA LEU A 61 5.22 21.02 -15.03
C LEU A 61 4.72 22.42 -15.43
N LYS A 62 4.27 23.22 -14.46
CA LYS A 62 3.62 24.53 -14.71
C LYS A 62 4.33 25.70 -14.03
N GLN A 63 5.52 25.48 -13.43
CA GLN A 63 6.29 26.50 -12.72
C GLN A 63 5.49 27.17 -11.57
N LEU A 64 4.71 26.37 -10.84
CA LEU A 64 4.01 26.83 -9.66
C LEU A 64 5.04 27.24 -8.59
N PRO A 65 5.00 28.47 -8.02
CA PRO A 65 5.95 28.88 -7.00
C PRO A 65 5.81 28.06 -5.72
N GLU A 66 6.92 27.47 -5.24
CA GLU A 66 6.93 26.62 -4.03
C GLU A 66 6.42 27.35 -2.78
N ASN A 67 6.67 28.67 -2.67
CA ASN A 67 6.19 29.49 -1.54
C ASN A 67 4.65 29.58 -1.49
N LYS A 68 3.94 29.17 -2.55
CA LYS A 68 2.48 29.11 -2.62
C LYS A 68 1.91 27.74 -2.20
N HIS A 69 2.74 26.70 -2.08
CA HIS A 69 2.27 25.35 -1.74
C HIS A 69 1.45 25.31 -0.45
N LYS A 70 1.92 25.96 0.61
CA LYS A 70 1.22 25.98 1.91
C LYS A 70 -0.15 26.66 1.82
N GLU A 71 -0.24 27.76 1.10
CA GLU A 71 -1.50 28.50 0.88
C GLU A 71 -2.49 27.65 0.08
N ILE A 72 -2.04 27.07 -1.05
CA ILE A 72 -2.87 26.20 -1.89
C ILE A 72 -3.34 24.97 -1.11
N TRP A 73 -2.43 24.32 -0.38
CA TRP A 73 -2.75 23.16 0.44
C TRP A 73 -3.88 23.50 1.44
N LYS A 74 -3.75 24.60 2.17
CA LYS A 74 -4.76 25.05 3.15
C LYS A 74 -6.11 25.30 2.47
N ASN A 75 -6.13 26.12 1.42
CA ASN A 75 -7.35 26.47 0.69
C ASN A 75 -8.02 25.21 0.10
N LYS A 76 -7.24 24.30 -0.45
CA LYS A 76 -7.75 23.03 -0.97
C LYS A 76 -8.45 22.23 0.12
N GLN A 77 -7.92 22.16 1.34
CA GLN A 77 -8.57 21.43 2.45
C GLN A 77 -9.90 22.10 2.84
N GLU A 78 -9.96 23.43 2.89
CA GLU A 78 -11.19 24.18 3.19
C GLU A 78 -12.26 23.91 2.12
N TYR A 79 -11.91 23.99 0.83
CA TYR A 79 -12.83 23.67 -0.26
C TYR A 79 -13.27 22.21 -0.23
N THR A 80 -12.35 21.27 0.00
CA THR A 80 -12.69 19.86 0.13
C THR A 80 -13.73 19.65 1.23
N SER A 81 -13.51 20.19 2.43
CA SER A 81 -14.46 20.07 3.55
C SER A 81 -15.84 20.63 3.21
N GLY A 82 -15.89 21.76 2.52
CA GLY A 82 -17.15 22.35 2.05
C GLY A 82 -17.91 21.45 1.06
N LEU A 83 -17.20 20.83 0.12
CA LEU A 83 -17.80 19.93 -0.86
C LEU A 83 -18.25 18.59 -0.21
N LEU A 84 -17.47 18.06 0.71
CA LEU A 84 -17.79 16.83 1.46
C LEU A 84 -19.07 16.97 2.31
N SER A 85 -19.46 18.19 2.69
CA SER A 85 -20.69 18.42 3.47
C SER A 85 -21.97 17.93 2.78
N LYS A 86 -21.94 17.72 1.48
CA LYS A 86 -23.07 17.26 0.64
C LYS A 86 -23.22 15.72 0.62
N ILE A 87 -22.22 14.96 1.13
CA ILE A 87 -22.27 13.50 1.19
C ILE A 87 -23.41 13.06 2.10
N LYS A 88 -24.11 12.02 1.69
CA LYS A 88 -25.21 11.39 2.43
C LYS A 88 -24.84 9.97 2.83
N GLU A 89 -25.59 9.41 3.80
CA GLU A 89 -25.48 8.00 4.19
C GLU A 89 -25.50 7.04 2.97
N ASP A 90 -24.71 5.99 3.04
CA ASP A 90 -24.72 4.91 2.04
C ASP A 90 -25.16 3.59 2.69
N LYS A 91 -26.48 3.32 2.60
CA LYS A 91 -27.08 2.12 3.21
C LYS A 91 -26.55 0.82 2.64
N GLN A 92 -26.21 0.81 1.34
CA GLN A 92 -25.65 -0.38 0.69
C GLN A 92 -24.26 -0.66 1.25
N LEU A 93 -23.41 0.36 1.37
CA LEU A 93 -22.07 0.22 1.94
C LEU A 93 -22.12 -0.23 3.40
N ILE A 94 -23.05 0.35 4.20
CA ILE A 94 -23.28 -0.06 5.59
C ILE A 94 -23.59 -1.57 5.66
N ASN A 95 -24.47 -2.07 4.79
CA ASN A 95 -24.84 -3.48 4.77
C ASN A 95 -23.66 -4.37 4.36
N ILE A 96 -22.89 -3.97 3.33
CA ILE A 96 -21.69 -4.69 2.88
C ILE A 96 -20.69 -4.86 4.03
N ILE A 97 -20.35 -3.75 4.72
CA ILE A 97 -19.37 -3.78 5.82
C ILE A 97 -19.89 -4.64 6.97
N LYS A 98 -21.17 -4.50 7.35
CA LYS A 98 -21.79 -5.32 8.40
C LYS A 98 -21.77 -6.80 8.05
N GLU A 99 -22.02 -7.17 6.79
CA GLU A 99 -22.00 -8.57 6.37
C GLU A 99 -20.58 -9.16 6.46
N ILE A 100 -19.55 -8.42 6.08
CA ILE A 100 -18.14 -8.80 6.26
C ILE A 100 -17.84 -9.02 7.75
N LYS A 101 -18.24 -8.10 8.62
CA LYS A 101 -18.02 -8.20 10.06
C LYS A 101 -18.78 -9.36 10.69
N ASN A 102 -19.99 -9.67 10.23
CA ASN A 102 -20.79 -10.81 10.70
C ASN A 102 -20.12 -12.17 10.40
N LYS A 103 -19.20 -12.22 9.43
CA LYS A 103 -18.34 -13.38 9.16
C LYS A 103 -17.11 -13.46 10.10
N GLY A 104 -17.01 -12.57 11.08
CA GLY A 104 -15.87 -12.49 12.00
C GLY A 104 -14.61 -11.87 11.40
N ILE A 105 -14.73 -11.15 10.27
CA ILE A 105 -13.61 -10.55 9.53
C ILE A 105 -13.48 -9.10 9.97
N LYS A 106 -12.25 -8.67 10.26
CA LYS A 106 -11.92 -7.29 10.59
C LYS A 106 -11.94 -6.43 9.33
N VAL A 107 -12.24 -5.15 9.49
CA VAL A 107 -12.35 -4.20 8.38
C VAL A 107 -11.50 -2.96 8.66
N ALA A 108 -10.67 -2.57 7.71
CA ALA A 108 -9.83 -1.37 7.78
C ALA A 108 -10.09 -0.44 6.59
N CYS A 109 -9.89 0.86 6.80
CA CYS A 109 -9.80 1.85 5.72
C CYS A 109 -8.37 2.40 5.67
N CYS A 110 -7.75 2.42 4.47
CA CYS A 110 -6.40 2.92 4.24
C CYS A 110 -6.37 3.88 3.04
N SER A 111 -6.13 5.17 3.28
CA SER A 111 -6.19 6.21 2.23
C SER A 111 -4.95 7.12 2.21
N ASN A 112 -4.62 7.63 1.01
CA ASN A 112 -3.65 8.72 0.83
C ASN A 112 -4.23 10.11 1.16
N SER A 113 -5.49 10.19 1.48
CA SER A 113 -6.12 11.43 1.98
C SER A 113 -5.65 11.73 3.40
N ILE A 114 -5.74 13.01 3.83
CA ILE A 114 -5.44 13.40 5.21
C ILE A 114 -6.52 12.90 6.16
N LYS A 115 -6.16 12.72 7.44
CA LYS A 115 -7.05 12.16 8.45
C LYS A 115 -8.39 12.86 8.54
N SER A 116 -8.41 14.20 8.50
CA SER A 116 -9.67 14.96 8.56
C SER A 116 -10.61 14.71 7.38
N THR A 117 -10.06 14.45 6.19
CA THR A 117 -10.86 14.07 5.00
C THR A 117 -11.40 12.66 5.14
N VAL A 118 -10.56 11.70 5.56
CA VAL A 118 -10.99 10.32 5.84
C VAL A 118 -12.13 10.30 6.85
N ASP A 119 -11.93 10.97 7.99
CA ASP A 119 -12.93 11.02 9.05
C ASP A 119 -14.26 11.64 8.56
N GLN A 120 -14.22 12.77 7.85
CA GLN A 120 -15.42 13.42 7.33
C GLN A 120 -16.19 12.54 6.34
N ILE A 121 -15.52 11.87 5.40
CA ILE A 121 -16.19 11.00 4.44
C ILE A 121 -16.83 9.82 5.16
N LEU A 122 -16.10 9.11 6.02
CA LEU A 122 -16.62 7.93 6.73
C LEU A 122 -17.77 8.28 7.70
N GLU A 123 -17.71 9.45 8.37
CA GLU A 123 -18.81 9.96 9.20
C GLU A 123 -20.05 10.26 8.38
N ARG A 124 -19.90 10.92 7.24
CA ARG A 124 -21.03 11.26 6.36
C ARG A 124 -21.69 10.05 5.73
N LEU A 125 -20.89 9.03 5.39
CA LEU A 125 -21.39 7.74 4.89
C LEU A 125 -22.02 6.89 5.99
N GLU A 126 -21.91 7.30 7.27
CA GLU A 126 -22.35 6.55 8.46
C GLU A 126 -21.68 5.18 8.63
N VAL A 127 -20.42 5.06 8.20
CA VAL A 127 -19.66 3.80 8.27
C VAL A 127 -18.45 3.86 9.20
N LYS A 128 -18.08 5.02 9.73
CA LYS A 128 -16.84 5.20 10.52
C LYS A 128 -16.70 4.20 11.66
N ASP A 129 -17.76 4.01 12.44
CA ASP A 129 -17.78 3.12 13.60
C ASP A 129 -17.81 1.62 13.22
N LEU A 130 -17.96 1.31 11.95
CA LEU A 130 -17.90 -0.06 11.46
C LEU A 130 -16.47 -0.53 11.19
N PHE A 131 -15.52 0.39 11.01
CA PHE A 131 -14.12 0.06 10.79
C PHE A 131 -13.39 -0.22 12.11
N ASP A 132 -12.59 -1.29 12.13
CA ASP A 132 -11.75 -1.63 13.28
C ASP A 132 -10.52 -0.71 13.37
N ILE A 133 -10.05 -0.18 12.23
CA ILE A 133 -9.02 0.87 12.15
C ILE A 133 -9.20 1.71 10.88
N THR A 134 -8.88 2.99 10.97
CA THR A 134 -8.81 3.91 9.83
C THR A 134 -7.44 4.56 9.78
N LEU A 135 -6.73 4.42 8.67
CA LEU A 135 -5.40 4.97 8.44
C LEU A 135 -5.42 5.96 7.27
N SER A 136 -4.70 7.04 7.44
CA SER A 136 -4.53 8.13 6.51
C SER A 136 -3.06 8.32 6.14
N ASN A 137 -2.74 9.23 5.24
CA ASN A 137 -1.36 9.58 4.95
C ASN A 137 -0.61 10.19 6.16
N ASN A 138 -1.31 10.65 7.20
CA ASN A 138 -0.71 11.17 8.42
C ASN A 138 -0.18 10.05 9.35
N ASP A 139 -0.60 8.81 9.13
CA ASP A 139 -0.29 7.67 9.99
C ASP A 139 0.94 6.89 9.52
N VAL A 140 1.55 7.29 8.38
CA VAL A 140 2.69 6.62 7.74
C VAL A 140 3.76 7.62 7.31
N LEU A 141 5.00 7.15 7.19
CA LEU A 141 6.11 7.97 6.65
C LEU A 141 6.10 7.96 5.12
N ASN A 142 5.76 6.82 4.53
CA ASN A 142 5.76 6.63 3.09
C ASN A 142 4.33 6.32 2.62
N PRO A 143 3.62 7.31 2.01
CA PRO A 143 2.27 7.08 1.48
C PRO A 143 2.30 6.16 0.25
N LYS A 144 1.12 5.68 -0.19
CA LYS A 144 0.99 4.93 -1.43
C LYS A 144 1.67 5.69 -2.59
N PRO A 145 2.45 5.02 -3.47
CA PRO A 145 2.44 3.58 -3.73
C PRO A 145 3.31 2.72 -2.80
N HIS A 146 3.91 3.28 -1.75
CA HIS A 146 4.60 2.47 -0.76
C HIS A 146 3.59 1.64 0.04
N PRO A 147 3.85 0.35 0.33
CA PRO A 147 2.90 -0.54 0.99
C PRO A 147 2.75 -0.31 2.52
N GLU A 148 3.44 0.66 3.10
CA GLU A 148 3.54 0.89 4.54
C GLU A 148 2.17 0.98 5.23
N ILE A 149 1.21 1.68 4.63
CA ILE A 149 -0.13 1.86 5.21
C ILE A 149 -0.88 0.52 5.35
N TYR A 150 -0.70 -0.39 4.39
CA TYR A 150 -1.29 -1.73 4.43
C TYR A 150 -0.59 -2.62 5.45
N TRP A 151 0.76 -2.57 5.50
CA TRP A 151 1.52 -3.30 6.52
C TRP A 151 1.13 -2.84 7.92
N LYS A 152 0.97 -1.52 8.12
CA LYS A 152 0.52 -0.98 9.40
C LYS A 152 -0.86 -1.51 9.78
N ALA A 153 -1.84 -1.49 8.87
CA ALA A 153 -3.17 -2.04 9.12
C ALA A 153 -3.13 -3.53 9.47
N MET A 154 -2.34 -4.33 8.75
CA MET A 154 -2.16 -5.75 9.03
C MET A 154 -1.52 -6.01 10.39
N LEU A 155 -0.51 -5.23 10.78
CA LEU A 155 0.16 -5.32 12.07
C LEU A 155 -0.78 -4.94 13.21
N ASP A 156 -1.43 -3.79 13.13
CA ASP A 156 -2.31 -3.26 14.17
C ASP A 156 -3.52 -4.19 14.40
N LEU A 157 -4.00 -4.88 13.34
CA LEU A 157 -5.10 -5.82 13.42
C LEU A 157 -4.67 -7.29 13.52
N ASN A 158 -3.37 -7.55 13.68
CA ASN A 158 -2.80 -8.89 13.84
C ASN A 158 -3.25 -9.88 12.75
N SER A 159 -3.06 -9.49 11.49
CA SER A 159 -3.41 -10.28 10.30
C SER A 159 -2.20 -10.45 9.40
N LEU A 160 -2.04 -11.64 8.83
CA LEU A 160 -0.97 -11.91 7.87
C LEU A 160 -1.37 -11.42 6.45
N PRO A 161 -0.41 -11.13 5.57
CA PRO A 161 -0.72 -10.80 4.18
C PRO A 161 -1.60 -11.86 3.48
N SER A 162 -1.34 -13.14 3.69
CA SER A 162 -2.15 -14.25 3.15
C SER A 162 -3.57 -14.35 3.71
N GLU A 163 -3.85 -13.67 4.81
CA GLU A 163 -5.16 -13.60 5.47
C GLU A 163 -5.88 -12.28 5.21
N THR A 164 -5.29 -11.42 4.37
CA THR A 164 -5.78 -10.08 4.08
C THR A 164 -6.17 -9.93 2.62
N ILE A 165 -7.27 -9.23 2.36
CA ILE A 165 -7.66 -8.75 1.03
C ILE A 165 -7.64 -7.23 1.07
N ILE A 166 -7.01 -6.61 0.05
CA ILE A 166 -6.99 -5.16 -0.15
C ILE A 166 -7.83 -4.83 -1.38
N ILE A 167 -8.76 -3.89 -1.23
CA ILE A 167 -9.64 -3.42 -2.30
C ILE A 167 -9.18 -2.04 -2.73
N GLU A 168 -8.86 -1.89 -4.02
CA GLU A 168 -8.25 -0.69 -4.60
C GLU A 168 -8.77 -0.39 -6.01
N ASP A 169 -8.79 0.91 -6.37
CA ASP A 169 -9.19 1.37 -7.71
C ASP A 169 -8.04 2.03 -8.49
N SER A 170 -7.19 2.81 -7.82
CA SER A 170 -6.18 3.65 -8.44
C SER A 170 -4.88 2.89 -8.78
N ALA A 171 -4.16 3.31 -9.82
CA ALA A 171 -2.86 2.73 -10.19
C ALA A 171 -1.84 2.82 -9.05
N VAL A 172 -1.84 3.94 -8.31
CA VAL A 172 -0.96 4.19 -7.16
C VAL A 172 -1.26 3.22 -6.02
N GLY A 173 -2.55 3.06 -5.69
CA GLY A 173 -2.99 2.16 -4.64
C GLY A 173 -2.80 0.69 -5.01
N ARG A 174 -3.13 0.30 -6.25
CA ARG A 174 -2.90 -1.07 -6.78
C ARG A 174 -1.43 -1.48 -6.70
N LEU A 175 -0.50 -0.57 -6.99
CA LEU A 175 0.94 -0.84 -6.86
C LEU A 175 1.32 -1.09 -5.40
N GLY A 176 0.89 -0.22 -4.48
CA GLY A 176 1.14 -0.41 -3.05
C GLY A 176 0.51 -1.68 -2.49
N ALA A 177 -0.74 -1.99 -2.88
CA ALA A 177 -1.43 -3.21 -2.49
C ALA A 177 -0.69 -4.46 -2.97
N SER A 178 -0.27 -4.50 -4.23
CA SER A 178 0.50 -5.62 -4.79
C SER A 178 1.84 -5.82 -4.09
N GLN A 179 2.52 -4.73 -3.70
CA GLN A 179 3.80 -4.79 -2.97
C GLN A 179 3.64 -5.18 -1.50
N SER A 180 2.44 -5.10 -0.94
CA SER A 180 2.19 -5.47 0.46
C SER A 180 2.29 -6.96 0.73
N GLY A 181 2.16 -7.80 -0.30
CA GLY A 181 2.08 -9.26 -0.22
C GLY A 181 0.68 -9.78 0.14
N ALA A 182 -0.32 -8.90 0.33
CA ALA A 182 -1.70 -9.30 0.57
C ALA A 182 -2.42 -9.69 -0.74
N ASN A 183 -3.57 -10.37 -0.61
CA ASN A 183 -4.44 -10.58 -1.74
C ASN A 183 -5.06 -9.25 -2.18
N THR A 184 -5.23 -9.04 -3.47
CA THR A 184 -5.75 -7.79 -4.01
C THR A 184 -7.04 -8.03 -4.78
N TYR A 185 -8.01 -7.15 -4.60
CA TYR A 185 -9.25 -7.09 -5.36
C TYR A 185 -9.37 -5.70 -5.97
N PHE A 186 -9.29 -5.61 -7.28
CA PHE A 186 -9.32 -4.33 -7.97
C PHE A 186 -10.72 -4.01 -8.45
N VAL A 187 -11.18 -2.82 -8.15
CA VAL A 187 -12.45 -2.24 -8.62
C VAL A 187 -12.16 -1.04 -9.51
N ASP A 188 -13.11 -0.63 -10.31
CA ASP A 188 -12.97 0.56 -11.15
C ASP A 188 -13.67 1.77 -10.53
N SER A 189 -14.67 1.53 -9.69
CA SER A 189 -15.41 2.56 -8.97
C SER A 189 -16.17 2.00 -7.77
N ARG A 190 -16.76 2.90 -6.94
CA ARG A 190 -17.65 2.55 -5.83
C ARG A 190 -18.83 1.65 -6.26
N GLU A 191 -19.31 1.77 -7.50
CA GLU A 191 -20.44 1.00 -8.02
C GLU A 191 -20.15 -0.51 -8.09
N ASN A 192 -18.88 -0.91 -8.14
CA ASN A 192 -18.50 -2.33 -8.12
C ASN A 192 -18.69 -3.00 -6.74
N LEU A 193 -18.95 -2.22 -5.68
CA LEU A 193 -19.35 -2.74 -4.37
C LEU A 193 -20.87 -2.92 -4.34
N ASP A 194 -21.38 -3.80 -5.17
CA ASP A 194 -22.79 -4.17 -5.30
C ASP A 194 -23.18 -5.38 -4.42
N GLU A 195 -24.38 -5.88 -4.57
CA GLU A 195 -24.87 -7.06 -3.83
C GLU A 195 -24.08 -8.34 -4.14
N ASN A 196 -23.46 -8.44 -5.32
CA ASN A 196 -22.64 -9.57 -5.72
C ASN A 196 -21.20 -9.46 -5.21
N PHE A 197 -20.79 -8.26 -4.81
CA PHE A 197 -19.41 -7.98 -4.38
C PHE A 197 -18.93 -8.96 -3.29
N ILE A 198 -19.74 -9.19 -2.26
CA ILE A 198 -19.39 -10.08 -1.14
C ILE A 198 -19.21 -11.52 -1.64
N ASN A 199 -20.11 -12.00 -2.48
CA ASN A 199 -19.99 -13.32 -3.07
C ASN A 199 -18.71 -13.44 -3.92
N ASN A 200 -18.42 -12.43 -4.72
CA ASN A 200 -17.21 -12.38 -5.53
C ASN A 200 -15.96 -12.30 -4.66
N LEU A 201 -15.98 -11.50 -3.59
CA LEU A 201 -14.85 -11.31 -2.68
C LEU A 201 -14.45 -12.62 -1.98
N PHE A 202 -15.41 -13.44 -1.53
CA PHE A 202 -15.14 -14.69 -0.80
C PHE A 202 -15.14 -15.93 -1.70
N ASN A 203 -15.70 -15.84 -2.91
CA ASN A 203 -15.54 -16.85 -3.97
C ASN A 203 -14.31 -16.57 -4.85
N LEU A 204 -13.58 -15.50 -4.57
CA LEU A 204 -12.20 -15.48 -5.04
C LEU A 204 -11.65 -16.83 -4.61
N ASN A 205 -11.39 -17.73 -5.61
CA ASN A 205 -10.38 -18.73 -5.44
C ASN A 205 -9.15 -17.92 -5.05
N ILE A 206 -9.08 -17.58 -3.75
CA ILE A 206 -7.81 -17.38 -3.10
C ILE A 206 -7.19 -18.73 -3.34
N LYS A 207 -6.60 -18.88 -4.52
CA LYS A 207 -5.52 -19.79 -4.67
C LYS A 207 -4.73 -19.42 -3.42
N GLN A 208 -4.77 -20.26 -2.38
CA GLN A 208 -3.53 -20.52 -1.72
C GLN A 208 -2.62 -20.71 -2.93
N ASP A 209 -1.99 -19.61 -3.33
CA ASP A 209 -0.85 -19.76 -4.16
C ASP A 209 -0.02 -20.72 -3.32
N GLU A 210 -0.08 -21.98 -3.65
CA GLU A 210 1.15 -22.73 -3.76
C GLU A 210 2.00 -21.71 -4.43
N LEU A 211 2.81 -21.02 -3.60
CA LEU A 211 3.64 -19.88 -3.98
C LEU A 211 4.16 -20.25 -5.34
N ASN A 212 3.52 -19.75 -6.43
CA ASN A 212 3.76 -20.29 -7.75
C ASN A 212 5.20 -19.96 -8.01
N THR A 213 6.06 -20.93 -7.68
CA THR A 213 7.50 -20.80 -7.81
C THR A 213 7.72 -20.41 -9.26
N TYR A 214 8.16 -19.17 -9.49
CA TYR A 214 8.45 -18.72 -10.84
C TYR A 214 9.52 -19.65 -11.42
N LYS A 215 9.13 -20.49 -12.36
CA LYS A 215 10.02 -21.50 -12.99
C LYS A 215 10.53 -20.97 -14.31
N ASN A 216 11.81 -20.66 -14.35
CA ASN A 216 12.52 -20.35 -15.58
C ASN A 216 13.95 -20.85 -15.48
N ASN A 217 14.25 -21.96 -16.13
CA ASN A 217 15.57 -22.60 -16.12
C ASN A 217 16.70 -21.71 -16.67
N LYS A 218 16.38 -20.58 -17.28
CA LYS A 218 17.35 -19.59 -17.79
C LYS A 218 17.52 -18.40 -16.86
N LEU A 219 16.71 -18.31 -15.80
CA LEU A 219 16.77 -17.19 -14.86
C LEU A 219 17.93 -17.37 -13.87
N ASN A 220 18.70 -16.32 -13.69
CA ASN A 220 19.70 -16.24 -12.63
C ASN A 220 19.27 -15.17 -11.62
N VAL A 221 19.20 -15.54 -10.35
CA VAL A 221 18.95 -14.64 -9.23
C VAL A 221 20.28 -14.29 -8.59
N LEU A 222 20.74 -13.05 -8.73
CA LEU A 222 21.97 -12.55 -8.14
C LEU A 222 21.69 -11.93 -6.77
N ILE A 223 22.29 -12.48 -5.72
CA ILE A 223 22.15 -11.96 -4.34
C ILE A 223 23.51 -11.43 -3.85
N PRO A 224 23.72 -10.11 -3.86
CA PRO A 224 24.95 -9.51 -3.33
C PRO A 224 24.92 -9.48 -1.80
N MET A 225 25.85 -10.19 -1.16
CA MET A 225 25.99 -10.29 0.29
C MET A 225 27.37 -9.87 0.78
N ALA A 226 28.17 -9.24 -0.09
CA ALA A 226 29.55 -8.85 0.21
C ALA A 226 29.68 -7.50 0.97
N GLY A 227 28.56 -6.90 1.43
CA GLY A 227 28.59 -5.68 2.22
C GLY A 227 29.19 -5.89 3.60
N ALA A 228 29.94 -4.92 4.12
CA ALA A 228 30.61 -4.97 5.42
C ALA A 228 29.67 -5.09 6.63
N GLY A 229 28.37 -4.76 6.47
CA GLY A 229 27.40 -4.88 7.55
C GLY A 229 27.68 -3.99 8.78
N SER A 230 28.45 -2.92 8.63
CA SER A 230 28.97 -2.07 9.73
C SER A 230 27.88 -1.65 10.72
N ARG A 231 26.70 -1.28 10.25
CA ARG A 231 25.56 -0.88 11.11
C ARG A 231 25.12 -1.99 12.07
N PHE A 232 25.22 -3.26 11.66
CA PHE A 232 24.87 -4.39 12.51
C PHE A 232 26.00 -4.72 13.49
N ALA A 233 27.25 -4.57 13.08
CA ALA A 233 28.40 -4.71 13.97
C ALA A 233 28.39 -3.64 15.10
N GLU A 234 28.04 -2.39 14.77
CA GLU A 234 27.86 -1.30 15.74
C GLU A 234 26.72 -1.57 16.73
N GLN A 235 25.74 -2.38 16.36
CA GLN A 235 24.62 -2.82 17.20
C GLN A 235 24.93 -4.10 18.01
N GLY A 236 26.18 -4.57 17.97
CA GLY A 236 26.64 -5.73 18.76
C GLY A 236 26.36 -7.09 18.12
N TYR A 237 25.95 -7.15 16.85
CA TYR A 237 25.82 -8.44 16.16
C TYR A 237 27.17 -9.03 15.80
N VAL A 238 27.42 -10.25 16.25
CA VAL A 238 28.70 -10.97 16.05
C VAL A 238 28.81 -11.59 14.66
N PHE A 239 27.67 -11.96 14.07
CA PHE A 239 27.61 -12.58 12.74
C PHE A 239 27.40 -11.55 11.63
N PRO A 240 27.94 -11.79 10.43
CA PRO A 240 27.66 -10.94 9.28
C PRO A 240 26.14 -10.96 8.96
N LYS A 241 25.61 -9.86 8.42
CA LYS A 241 24.19 -9.64 8.17
C LYS A 241 23.44 -10.86 7.58
N PRO A 242 23.96 -11.59 6.57
CA PRO A 242 23.27 -12.73 6.01
C PRO A 242 23.04 -13.91 6.98
N LEU A 243 23.85 -13.97 8.05
CA LEU A 243 23.81 -15.02 9.05
C LEU A 243 23.07 -14.65 10.33
N ILE A 244 22.59 -13.41 10.43
CA ILE A 244 21.77 -12.99 11.58
C ILE A 244 20.49 -13.83 11.59
N GLU A 245 20.18 -14.38 12.75
CA GLU A 245 19.03 -15.25 12.93
C GLU A 245 17.72 -14.46 12.96
N ILE A 246 16.74 -14.93 12.18
CA ILE A 246 15.37 -14.41 12.15
C ILE A 246 14.44 -15.61 12.43
N LYS A 247 13.84 -15.63 13.63
CA LYS A 247 12.92 -16.71 14.05
C LYS A 247 13.47 -18.13 13.84
N GLY A 248 14.74 -18.32 14.18
CA GLY A 248 15.39 -19.63 14.12
C GLY A 248 16.00 -19.99 12.75
N SER A 249 15.98 -19.09 11.78
CA SER A 249 16.59 -19.28 10.45
C SER A 249 17.53 -18.13 10.11
N PRO A 250 18.65 -18.38 9.42
CA PRO A 250 19.52 -17.31 8.91
C PRO A 250 18.76 -16.36 7.97
N MET A 251 19.04 -15.07 8.06
CA MET A 251 18.38 -14.06 7.22
C MET A 251 18.39 -14.40 5.73
N ILE A 252 19.50 -14.94 5.22
CA ILE A 252 19.61 -15.33 3.81
C ILE A 252 18.66 -16.48 3.45
N GLU A 253 18.43 -17.42 4.34
CA GLU A 253 17.48 -18.52 4.13
C GLU A 253 16.05 -17.97 4.04
N VAL A 254 15.70 -17.04 4.92
CA VAL A 254 14.39 -16.34 4.89
C VAL A 254 14.22 -15.56 3.60
N VAL A 255 15.27 -14.86 3.13
CA VAL A 255 15.23 -14.11 1.86
C VAL A 255 14.99 -15.05 0.68
N VAL A 256 15.72 -16.17 0.58
CA VAL A 256 15.58 -17.13 -0.52
C VAL A 256 14.19 -17.77 -0.52
N LYS A 257 13.68 -18.15 0.66
CA LYS A 257 12.32 -18.70 0.81
C LYS A 257 11.24 -17.70 0.40
N ASN A 258 11.40 -16.43 0.79
CA ASN A 258 10.42 -15.38 0.46
C ASN A 258 10.43 -15.02 -1.03
N LEU A 259 11.57 -15.09 -1.71
CA LEU A 259 11.64 -14.90 -3.16
C LEU A 259 10.85 -15.96 -3.92
N ASN A 260 10.89 -17.21 -3.42
CA ASN A 260 10.19 -18.37 -4.01
C ASN A 260 10.31 -18.46 -5.55
N ILE A 261 11.54 -18.30 -6.05
CA ILE A 261 11.85 -18.36 -7.48
C ILE A 261 12.65 -19.64 -7.77
N ASP A 262 12.17 -20.47 -8.69
CA ASP A 262 12.96 -21.61 -9.20
C ASP A 262 13.91 -21.13 -10.30
N ALA A 263 15.15 -20.86 -9.90
CA ALA A 263 16.19 -20.28 -10.73
C ALA A 263 17.59 -20.69 -10.25
N ASN A 264 18.62 -20.36 -11.03
CA ASN A 264 20.00 -20.43 -10.55
C ASN A 264 20.24 -19.26 -9.59
N TYR A 265 20.62 -19.56 -8.34
CA TYR A 265 21.02 -18.55 -7.39
C TYR A 265 22.53 -18.35 -7.39
N ILE A 266 22.95 -17.10 -7.59
CA ILE A 266 24.35 -16.67 -7.57
C ILE A 266 24.52 -15.74 -6.38
N PHE A 267 25.34 -16.16 -5.41
CA PHE A 267 25.63 -15.40 -4.20
C PHE A 267 27.01 -14.77 -4.30
N ILE A 268 27.09 -13.44 -4.14
CA ILE A 268 28.35 -12.72 -4.04
C ILE A 268 28.66 -12.53 -2.57
N VAL A 269 29.68 -13.24 -2.07
CA VAL A 269 30.08 -13.23 -0.64
C VAL A 269 31.50 -12.76 -0.48
N GLN A 270 31.85 -12.27 0.72
CA GLN A 270 33.25 -12.00 1.06
C GLN A 270 34.00 -13.32 1.32
N LYS A 271 35.24 -13.40 0.85
CA LYS A 271 36.10 -14.57 1.07
C LYS A 271 36.26 -14.90 2.56
N GLU A 272 36.42 -13.87 3.39
CA GLU A 272 36.50 -14.01 4.84
C GLU A 272 35.26 -14.68 5.46
N HIS A 273 34.05 -14.42 4.92
CA HIS A 273 32.84 -15.06 5.39
C HIS A 273 32.79 -16.56 5.04
N ILE A 274 33.40 -16.95 3.93
CA ILE A 274 33.54 -18.37 3.58
C ILE A 274 34.49 -19.04 4.56
N GLU A 275 35.67 -18.48 4.77
CA GLU A 275 36.73 -19.05 5.61
C GLU A 275 36.32 -19.13 7.09
N LYS A 276 35.65 -18.12 7.63
CA LYS A 276 35.29 -18.02 9.03
C LYS A 276 33.97 -18.71 9.40
N TYR A 277 32.98 -18.66 8.51
CA TYR A 277 31.60 -19.09 8.83
C TYR A 277 31.10 -20.23 7.97
N ASN A 278 31.90 -20.77 7.00
CA ASN A 278 31.49 -21.80 6.06
C ASN A 278 30.18 -21.49 5.32
N ILE A 279 29.94 -20.19 5.00
CA ILE A 279 28.69 -19.72 4.41
C ILE A 279 28.35 -20.41 3.07
N ASP A 280 29.36 -20.84 2.32
CA ASP A 280 29.21 -21.58 1.09
C ASP A 280 28.50 -22.94 1.26
N LYS A 281 28.79 -23.65 2.38
CA LYS A 281 28.12 -24.91 2.71
C LYS A 281 26.65 -24.69 3.06
N MET A 282 26.38 -23.67 3.84
CA MET A 282 25.00 -23.28 4.22
C MET A 282 24.17 -22.88 2.99
N LEU A 283 24.73 -22.09 2.07
CA LEU A 283 24.04 -21.66 0.85
C LEU A 283 23.68 -22.84 -0.06
N LYS A 284 24.53 -23.86 -0.12
CA LYS A 284 24.24 -25.11 -0.85
C LYS A 284 23.06 -25.87 -0.24
N LEU A 285 22.93 -25.88 1.10
CA LEU A 285 21.82 -26.54 1.79
C LEU A 285 20.50 -25.83 1.59
N ILE A 286 20.51 -24.49 1.57
CA ILE A 286 19.30 -23.66 1.36
C ILE A 286 18.63 -23.99 0.01
N LYS A 287 19.40 -24.33 -1.02
CA LYS A 287 18.87 -24.64 -2.36
C LYS A 287 18.60 -26.12 -2.59
N SER A 288 19.30 -27.03 -1.88
CA SER A 288 19.12 -28.48 -2.04
C SER A 288 17.94 -29.05 -1.25
N GLY A 289 17.26 -28.24 -0.45
CA GLY A 289 16.11 -28.64 0.38
C GLY A 289 14.74 -28.37 -0.25
N SER A 290 14.64 -28.21 -1.56
CA SER A 290 13.39 -28.04 -2.30
C SER A 290 13.09 -29.23 -3.17
#